data_d9ff18f15f8d9f981ff4a14fc9dd006f
#
_entry.id   d9ff18f15f8d9f981ff4a14fc9dd006f
#
_cell.length_a   1.000
_cell.length_b   1.000
_cell.length_c   1.000
_cell.angle_alpha   90.00
_cell.angle_beta   90.00
_cell.angle_gamma   90.00
#
_symmetry.space_group_name_H-M   'P 1'
#
loop_
_entity.id
_entity.type
_entity.pdbx_description
1 polymer ?
#
loop_
_entity_poly.entity_id
_entity_poly.type
_entity_poly.pdbx_seq_one_letter_code
_entity_poly.pdbx_strand_id
1 'polypeptide(L)'
;MSDALPPLIQSLLSPSRYPHPVDSVALIETHGAWVLLAGDQAYKIKKPVRFSFMDFGTLAQRHAACETELRVNRRFASDDPATQLYQNVLPLLGSAGEPRWGTPGEDGEAIEFAVHMRRFNEAGRLDHLCARGALTADHLQTLAQDLAVFQTSATVAPADSPWGRPTGAIAFARDNLDTLREQLTLAADTDALDTLAGWTDARFAQIEPLLTERRRSGRVCEGHGDLHLANLVLIGKAVLPFDAIEFNDALRWIDTASDIAFLWMDLLHRRQPGLANRFLSDWLDASGDTTAPEVLPFFAAYRALVRAKIAAIRSTQPGADTRATLAEARAYLALARRIAEPPTAQLVITHGLSGSGKTWAASRWLQAEPNARVIRLRSDVERKRLHGLAALATSGSGLNTGLYAAQAHRDTYASLLKRATQLLRRGWSVLVDAAFLRQHERQAFADLAADQLVPFHILAPEAPVAVLRERIGARHATANDASEATLAVLEQQLGWIEPLSDAERSQRLPAPT
;
A
#
# COMPACT_ATOMS: atom_id res chain seq x y z
N MET A 1 -27.51 15.00 25.21
CA MET A 1 -27.72 16.39 24.78
C MET A 1 -27.22 16.44 23.35
N SER A 2 -28.05 16.88 22.41
CA SER A 2 -27.60 17.17 21.05
C SER A 2 -26.55 18.28 21.19
N ASP A 3 -25.27 17.97 21.01
CA ASP A 3 -24.23 19.00 21.02
C ASP A 3 -24.50 19.92 19.83
N ALA A 4 -25.03 21.12 20.14
CA ALA A 4 -25.23 22.13 19.11
C ALA A 4 -23.89 22.48 18.49
N LEU A 5 -23.84 22.60 17.16
CA LEU A 5 -22.61 22.98 16.46
C LEU A 5 -22.07 24.31 17.04
N PRO A 6 -20.76 24.47 17.15
CA PRO A 6 -20.17 25.74 17.56
C PRO A 6 -20.68 26.90 16.70
N PRO A 7 -20.90 28.08 17.27
CA PRO A 7 -21.44 29.24 16.54
C PRO A 7 -20.70 29.57 15.25
N LEU A 8 -19.37 29.42 15.25
CA LEU A 8 -18.55 29.60 14.05
C LEU A 8 -18.94 28.63 12.93
N ILE A 9 -19.03 27.32 13.25
CA ILE A 9 -19.37 26.28 12.26
C ILE A 9 -20.79 26.47 11.78
N GLN A 10 -21.74 26.82 12.70
CA GLN A 10 -23.12 27.11 12.33
C GLN A 10 -23.23 28.30 11.37
N SER A 11 -22.46 29.37 11.60
CA SER A 11 -22.42 30.54 10.70
C SER A 11 -21.86 30.18 9.33
N LEU A 12 -20.83 29.33 9.26
CA LEU A 12 -20.21 28.88 8.01
C LEU A 12 -21.06 27.91 7.18
N LEU A 13 -22.19 27.43 7.70
CA LEU A 13 -23.17 26.69 6.88
C LEU A 13 -23.94 27.56 5.90
N SER A 14 -23.86 28.90 6.07
CA SER A 14 -24.49 29.83 5.12
C SER A 14 -23.67 29.99 3.84
N PRO A 15 -24.25 29.77 2.65
CA PRO A 15 -23.56 29.95 1.37
C PRO A 15 -23.01 31.36 1.18
N SER A 16 -23.67 32.39 1.75
CA SER A 16 -23.24 33.77 1.65
C SER A 16 -21.92 34.13 2.35
N ARG A 17 -21.35 33.18 3.11
CA ARG A 17 -20.07 33.35 3.80
C ARG A 17 -18.86 33.03 2.92
N TYR A 18 -19.07 32.56 1.70
CA TYR A 18 -17.98 32.16 0.81
C TYR A 18 -17.70 33.18 -0.29
N PRO A 19 -16.41 33.40 -0.64
CA PRO A 19 -16.02 34.39 -1.65
C PRO A 19 -16.25 33.93 -3.10
N HIS A 20 -16.80 32.73 -3.29
CA HIS A 20 -17.12 32.13 -4.60
C HIS A 20 -18.56 31.64 -4.62
N PRO A 21 -19.14 31.33 -5.78
CA PRO A 21 -20.50 30.82 -5.90
C PRO A 21 -20.71 29.52 -5.13
N VAL A 22 -21.68 29.47 -4.24
CA VAL A 22 -22.06 28.32 -3.42
C VAL A 22 -23.57 28.25 -3.32
N ASP A 23 -24.18 27.16 -3.78
CA ASP A 23 -25.63 26.94 -3.66
C ASP A 23 -25.99 26.37 -2.29
N SER A 24 -25.15 25.48 -1.77
CA SER A 24 -25.33 24.85 -0.46
C SER A 24 -24.00 24.46 0.14
N VAL A 25 -23.93 24.34 1.47
CA VAL A 25 -22.77 23.86 2.22
C VAL A 25 -23.13 22.55 2.89
N ALA A 26 -22.35 21.50 2.63
CA ALA A 26 -22.47 20.24 3.34
C ALA A 26 -21.38 20.13 4.41
N LEU A 27 -21.75 19.62 5.59
CA LEU A 27 -20.83 19.41 6.71
C LEU A 27 -20.51 17.93 6.85
N ILE A 28 -19.22 17.60 6.88
CA ILE A 28 -18.69 16.30 7.29
C ILE A 28 -17.99 16.49 8.63
N GLU A 29 -18.42 15.73 9.64
CA GLU A 29 -17.84 15.79 10.96
C GLU A 29 -16.95 14.56 11.22
N THR A 30 -15.71 14.81 11.65
CA THR A 30 -14.76 13.77 12.07
C THR A 30 -14.42 13.95 13.56
N HIS A 31 -13.62 13.07 14.13
CA HIS A 31 -13.15 13.20 15.51
C HIS A 31 -12.34 14.47 15.76
N GLY A 32 -11.48 14.85 14.79
CA GLY A 32 -10.54 15.97 14.92
C GLY A 32 -10.86 17.20 14.09
N ALA A 33 -11.89 17.16 13.23
CA ALA A 33 -12.16 18.27 12.33
C ALA A 33 -13.63 18.36 11.88
N TRP A 34 -14.03 19.55 11.45
CA TRP A 34 -15.19 19.81 10.61
C TRP A 34 -14.72 20.10 9.19
N VAL A 35 -15.32 19.43 8.21
CA VAL A 35 -15.04 19.65 6.78
C VAL A 35 -16.30 20.23 6.13
N LEU A 36 -16.19 21.47 5.66
CA LEU A 36 -17.26 22.20 4.97
C LEU A 36 -17.05 22.06 3.47
N LEU A 37 -18.02 21.45 2.78
CA LEU A 37 -18.01 21.29 1.33
C LEU A 37 -18.87 22.40 0.72
N ALA A 38 -18.23 23.40 0.10
CA ALA A 38 -18.85 24.58 -0.45
C ALA A 38 -18.53 24.70 -1.94
N GLY A 39 -19.51 24.39 -2.80
CA GLY A 39 -19.30 24.34 -4.25
C GLY A 39 -18.23 23.30 -4.64
N ASP A 40 -17.21 23.75 -5.34
CA ASP A 40 -16.03 22.96 -5.78
C ASP A 40 -14.84 23.03 -4.79
N GLN A 41 -15.06 23.66 -3.62
CA GLN A 41 -14.06 23.84 -2.57
C GLN A 41 -14.42 23.05 -1.31
N ALA A 42 -13.40 22.71 -0.51
CA ALA A 42 -13.53 22.11 0.81
C ALA A 42 -12.67 22.87 1.82
N TYR A 43 -13.21 23.06 3.02
CA TYR A 43 -12.56 23.80 4.11
C TYR A 43 -12.53 22.91 5.35
N LYS A 44 -11.35 22.47 5.77
CA LYS A 44 -11.17 21.60 6.95
C LYS A 44 -10.71 22.43 8.13
N ILE A 45 -11.55 22.51 9.16
CA ILE A 45 -11.32 23.27 10.40
C ILE A 45 -11.07 22.26 11.53
N LYS A 46 -9.94 22.38 12.24
CA LYS A 46 -9.60 21.50 13.36
C LYS A 46 -10.51 21.75 14.56
N LYS A 47 -10.93 20.68 15.24
CA LYS A 47 -11.67 20.77 16.51
C LYS A 47 -10.73 21.07 17.67
N PRO A 48 -11.14 21.86 18.69
CA PRO A 48 -10.33 22.11 19.88
C PRO A 48 -10.39 20.92 20.85
N VAL A 49 -9.87 19.75 20.42
CA VAL A 49 -9.89 18.49 21.17
C VAL A 49 -8.49 18.10 21.60
N ARG A 50 -8.41 17.31 22.69
CA ARG A 50 -7.17 16.69 23.19
C ARG A 50 -7.40 15.21 23.37
N PHE A 51 -6.56 14.42 22.70
CA PHE A 51 -6.44 12.98 22.88
C PHE A 51 -4.98 12.65 23.22
N SER A 52 -4.68 11.47 23.69
CA SER A 52 -3.31 11.06 24.03
C SER A 52 -2.32 11.15 22.88
N PHE A 53 -2.81 11.07 21.64
CA PHE A 53 -2.03 11.08 20.40
C PHE A 53 -2.16 12.37 19.59
N MET A 54 -3.07 13.31 19.96
CA MET A 54 -3.38 14.53 19.20
C MET A 54 -3.80 15.65 20.17
N ASP A 55 -3.19 16.83 20.05
CA ASP A 55 -3.55 18.01 20.83
C ASP A 55 -3.81 19.22 19.91
N PHE A 56 -5.08 19.62 19.79
CA PHE A 56 -5.56 20.80 19.08
C PHE A 56 -6.19 21.84 20.02
N GLY A 57 -5.83 21.80 21.31
CA GLY A 57 -6.47 22.59 22.37
C GLY A 57 -6.32 24.10 22.21
N THR A 58 -5.24 24.59 21.60
CA THR A 58 -5.00 26.02 21.38
C THR A 58 -5.10 26.39 19.89
N LEU A 59 -5.40 27.66 19.60
CA LEU A 59 -5.43 28.18 18.24
C LEU A 59 -4.08 28.00 17.53
N ALA A 60 -2.98 28.27 18.22
CA ALA A 60 -1.63 28.11 17.68
C ALA A 60 -1.32 26.65 17.29
N GLN A 61 -1.76 25.67 18.09
CA GLN A 61 -1.62 24.24 17.76
C GLN A 61 -2.45 23.87 16.54
N ARG A 62 -3.67 24.38 16.42
CA ARG A 62 -4.52 24.13 15.24
C ARG A 62 -3.95 24.76 13.97
N HIS A 63 -3.40 25.98 14.07
CA HIS A 63 -2.71 26.64 12.96
C HIS A 63 -1.49 25.81 12.50
N ALA A 64 -0.61 25.44 13.43
CA ALA A 64 0.55 24.61 13.14
C ALA A 64 0.16 23.24 12.50
N ALA A 65 -0.95 22.64 12.96
CA ALA A 65 -1.49 21.42 12.38
C ALA A 65 -2.02 21.64 10.95
N CYS A 66 -2.71 22.75 10.67
CA CYS A 66 -3.15 23.10 9.31
C CYS A 66 -1.96 23.29 8.35
N GLU A 67 -0.92 24.01 8.77
CA GLU A 67 0.29 24.19 7.97
C GLU A 67 1.02 22.85 7.73
N THR A 68 1.11 22.00 8.76
CA THR A 68 1.68 20.66 8.61
C THR A 68 0.85 19.82 7.64
N GLU A 69 -0.48 19.82 7.76
CA GLU A 69 -1.38 19.07 6.87
C GLU A 69 -1.20 19.50 5.42
N LEU A 70 -1.18 20.81 5.17
CA LEU A 70 -0.93 21.38 3.85
C LEU A 70 0.41 20.88 3.27
N ARG A 71 1.47 20.99 4.04
CA ARG A 71 2.83 20.61 3.64
C ARG A 71 2.93 19.10 3.32
N VAL A 72 2.44 18.24 4.24
CA VAL A 72 2.61 16.80 4.09
C VAL A 72 1.77 16.23 2.95
N ASN A 73 0.59 16.78 2.69
CA ASN A 73 -0.29 16.28 1.65
C ASN A 73 0.06 16.79 0.25
N ARG A 74 0.62 18.00 0.13
CA ARG A 74 1.10 18.52 -1.16
C ARG A 74 2.18 17.67 -1.80
N ARG A 75 2.90 16.87 -1.04
CA ARG A 75 3.96 15.97 -1.53
C ARG A 75 3.44 14.86 -2.45
N PHE A 76 2.15 14.55 -2.41
CA PHE A 76 1.52 13.52 -3.27
C PHE A 76 0.95 14.08 -4.58
N ALA A 77 0.91 15.40 -4.74
CA ALA A 77 0.47 16.02 -5.97
C ALA A 77 1.53 15.90 -7.07
N SER A 78 1.09 15.77 -8.32
CA SER A 78 1.93 15.89 -9.51
C SER A 78 1.86 17.32 -10.09
N ASP A 79 2.55 17.54 -11.21
CA ASP A 79 2.48 18.82 -11.95
C ASP A 79 1.10 19.05 -12.59
N ASP A 80 0.23 18.03 -12.67
CA ASP A 80 -1.14 18.19 -13.13
C ASP A 80 -1.96 19.00 -12.10
N PRO A 81 -2.49 20.18 -12.45
CA PRO A 81 -3.29 20.99 -11.54
C PRO A 81 -4.50 20.25 -10.95
N ALA A 82 -5.05 19.24 -11.64
CA ALA A 82 -6.16 18.45 -11.13
C ALA A 82 -5.78 17.63 -9.88
N THR A 83 -4.50 17.29 -9.72
CA THR A 83 -3.96 16.53 -8.57
C THR A 83 -3.65 17.40 -7.36
N GLN A 84 -3.61 18.72 -7.51
CA GLN A 84 -3.29 19.66 -6.44
C GLN A 84 -4.51 19.91 -5.56
N LEU A 85 -4.83 18.94 -4.71
CA LEU A 85 -6.01 19.03 -3.83
C LEU A 85 -5.84 20.11 -2.75
N TYR A 86 -4.67 20.19 -2.12
CA TYR A 86 -4.40 21.09 -0.99
C TYR A 86 -3.88 22.44 -1.48
N GLN A 87 -4.70 23.52 -1.28
CA GLN A 87 -4.43 24.82 -1.86
C GLN A 87 -3.63 25.74 -0.93
N ASN A 88 -4.14 26.01 0.28
CA ASN A 88 -3.50 26.88 1.27
C ASN A 88 -4.14 26.70 2.66
N VAL A 89 -3.60 27.40 3.64
CA VAL A 89 -4.24 27.62 4.94
C VAL A 89 -4.85 29.01 4.92
N LEU A 90 -6.14 29.12 5.27
CA LEU A 90 -6.86 30.38 5.34
C LEU A 90 -7.22 30.71 6.79
N PRO A 91 -6.92 31.94 7.26
CA PRO A 91 -7.44 32.40 8.52
C PRO A 91 -8.93 32.76 8.41
N LEU A 92 -9.66 32.52 9.49
CA LEU A 92 -11.00 33.03 9.73
C LEU A 92 -10.89 34.23 10.64
N LEU A 93 -11.42 35.36 10.20
CA LEU A 93 -11.35 36.65 10.87
C LEU A 93 -12.73 37.11 11.30
N GLY A 94 -12.80 38.16 12.16
CA GLY A 94 -14.06 38.71 12.64
C GLY A 94 -14.56 38.01 13.90
N SER A 95 -15.85 37.72 13.97
CA SER A 95 -16.44 37.01 15.13
C SER A 95 -17.02 35.67 14.73
N ALA A 96 -17.29 34.79 15.71
CA ALA A 96 -17.90 33.48 15.48
C ALA A 96 -19.30 33.58 14.80
N GLY A 97 -20.05 34.64 15.01
CA GLY A 97 -21.35 34.86 14.36
C GLY A 97 -21.23 35.50 12.98
N GLU A 98 -20.16 36.25 12.74
CA GLU A 98 -19.88 36.94 11.48
C GLU A 98 -18.43 36.69 11.01
N PRO A 99 -18.09 35.44 10.70
CA PRO A 99 -16.74 35.10 10.21
C PRO A 99 -16.59 35.59 8.77
N ARG A 100 -15.35 36.00 8.45
CA ARG A 100 -14.89 36.22 7.08
C ARG A 100 -13.61 35.47 6.78
N TRP A 101 -13.46 34.99 5.58
CA TRP A 101 -12.22 34.39 5.12
C TRP A 101 -11.17 35.50 4.91
N GLY A 102 -9.99 35.31 5.48
CA GLY A 102 -8.82 36.13 5.20
C GLY A 102 -7.99 35.55 4.04
N THR A 103 -6.87 36.21 3.76
CA THR A 103 -5.89 35.74 2.78
C THR A 103 -4.75 34.97 3.46
N PRO A 104 -4.04 34.06 2.75
CA PRO A 104 -2.90 33.37 3.33
C PRO A 104 -1.87 34.37 3.91
N GLY A 105 -1.48 34.15 5.17
CA GLY A 105 -0.54 35.03 5.89
C GLY A 105 -1.17 36.23 6.59
N GLU A 106 -2.51 36.43 6.51
CA GLU A 106 -3.26 37.47 7.26
C GLU A 106 -3.66 36.93 8.65
N ASP A 107 -2.69 36.56 9.49
CA ASP A 107 -2.92 35.75 10.68
C ASP A 107 -3.20 36.55 11.97
N GLY A 108 -2.91 37.87 11.96
CA GLY A 108 -2.82 38.70 13.18
C GLY A 108 -4.08 38.81 14.05
N GLU A 109 -5.28 38.63 13.48
CA GLU A 109 -6.57 38.67 14.17
C GLU A 109 -7.43 37.42 13.91
N ALA A 110 -6.78 36.30 13.57
CA ALA A 110 -7.48 35.06 13.25
C ALA A 110 -8.16 34.47 14.49
N ILE A 111 -9.46 34.16 14.35
CA ILE A 111 -10.23 33.44 15.37
C ILE A 111 -10.14 31.92 15.16
N GLU A 112 -9.82 31.48 13.93
CA GLU A 112 -9.61 30.08 13.58
C GLU A 112 -8.84 29.97 12.24
N PHE A 113 -8.39 28.74 11.91
CA PHE A 113 -7.73 28.41 10.64
C PHE A 113 -8.38 27.23 9.95
N ALA A 114 -8.38 27.24 8.62
CA ALA A 114 -8.88 26.15 7.81
C ALA A 114 -7.86 25.74 6.75
N VAL A 115 -7.68 24.43 6.55
CA VAL A 115 -7.05 23.92 5.35
C VAL A 115 -8.04 24.03 4.20
N HIS A 116 -7.69 24.84 3.20
CA HIS A 116 -8.48 25.05 2.00
C HIS A 116 -8.03 24.07 0.92
N MET A 117 -8.99 23.35 0.36
CA MET A 117 -8.75 22.28 -0.60
C MET A 117 -9.71 22.36 -1.77
N ARG A 118 -9.31 21.82 -2.91
CA ARG A 118 -10.26 21.50 -3.99
C ARG A 118 -11.12 20.32 -3.56
N ARG A 119 -12.42 20.42 -3.73
CA ARG A 119 -13.34 19.31 -3.53
C ARG A 119 -13.16 18.28 -4.65
N PHE A 120 -13.06 17.03 -4.32
CA PHE A 120 -13.08 15.90 -5.26
C PHE A 120 -14.42 15.16 -5.21
N ASN A 121 -14.70 14.35 -6.21
CA ASN A 121 -15.88 13.51 -6.22
C ASN A 121 -15.68 12.32 -5.27
N GLU A 122 -16.47 12.25 -4.20
CA GLU A 122 -16.48 11.16 -3.21
C GLU A 122 -16.61 9.76 -3.87
N ALA A 123 -17.32 9.66 -5.00
CA ALA A 123 -17.43 8.40 -5.74
C ALA A 123 -16.08 7.92 -6.28
N GLY A 124 -15.08 8.80 -6.41
CA GLY A 124 -13.71 8.46 -6.79
C GLY A 124 -12.85 7.89 -5.67
N ARG A 125 -13.29 7.91 -4.41
CA ARG A 125 -12.54 7.29 -3.30
C ARG A 125 -12.39 5.80 -3.54
N LEU A 126 -11.19 5.28 -3.24
CA LEU A 126 -10.89 3.88 -3.54
C LEU A 126 -11.70 2.89 -2.71
N ASP A 127 -12.09 3.24 -1.50
CA ASP A 127 -12.99 2.41 -0.69
C ASP A 127 -14.40 2.33 -1.30
N HIS A 128 -14.91 3.41 -1.90
CA HIS A 128 -16.17 3.42 -2.65
C HIS A 128 -16.02 2.64 -3.97
N LEU A 129 -14.90 2.80 -4.69
CA LEU A 129 -14.59 2.00 -5.89
C LEU A 129 -14.54 0.51 -5.55
N CYS A 130 -13.89 0.14 -4.44
CA CYS A 130 -13.81 -1.24 -3.97
C CYS A 130 -15.18 -1.80 -3.62
N ALA A 131 -16.01 -1.04 -2.89
CA ALA A 131 -17.34 -1.49 -2.46
C ALA A 131 -18.27 -1.79 -3.65
N ARG A 132 -18.16 -1.05 -4.76
CA ARG A 132 -18.97 -1.30 -5.98
C ARG A 132 -18.26 -2.17 -7.03
N GLY A 133 -17.12 -2.80 -6.70
CA GLY A 133 -16.40 -3.68 -7.62
C GLY A 133 -15.71 -2.98 -8.80
N ALA A 134 -15.46 -1.66 -8.69
CA ALA A 134 -14.84 -0.84 -9.72
C ALA A 134 -13.35 -0.55 -9.49
N LEU A 135 -12.79 -1.00 -8.36
CA LEU A 135 -11.35 -0.93 -8.10
C LEU A 135 -10.62 -1.97 -8.95
N THR A 136 -9.66 -1.53 -9.75
CA THR A 136 -8.91 -2.40 -10.68
C THR A 136 -7.46 -2.60 -10.25
N ALA A 137 -6.81 -3.64 -10.79
CA ALA A 137 -5.39 -3.87 -10.61
C ALA A 137 -4.53 -2.74 -11.19
N ASP A 138 -4.98 -2.10 -12.27
CA ASP A 138 -4.24 -1.01 -12.92
C ASP A 138 -4.23 0.24 -12.03
N HIS A 139 -5.32 0.56 -11.33
CA HIS A 139 -5.34 1.64 -10.32
C HIS A 139 -4.27 1.41 -9.24
N LEU A 140 -4.16 0.17 -8.75
CA LEU A 140 -3.20 -0.18 -7.71
C LEU A 140 -1.77 -0.30 -8.22
N GLN A 141 -1.56 -0.69 -9.49
CA GLN A 141 -0.24 -0.70 -10.12
C GLN A 141 0.32 0.72 -10.25
N THR A 142 -0.49 1.66 -10.74
CA THR A 142 -0.09 3.08 -10.82
C THR A 142 0.26 3.60 -9.43
N LEU A 143 -0.62 3.39 -8.44
CA LEU A 143 -0.37 3.80 -7.06
C LEU A 143 0.92 3.17 -6.49
N ALA A 144 1.18 1.89 -6.75
CA ALA A 144 2.38 1.20 -6.28
C ALA A 144 3.67 1.83 -6.83
N GLN A 145 3.66 2.21 -8.11
CA GLN A 145 4.77 2.91 -8.76
C GLN A 145 4.98 4.32 -8.18
N ASP A 146 3.89 5.09 -8.05
CA ASP A 146 3.93 6.46 -7.53
C ASP A 146 4.40 6.48 -6.05
N LEU A 147 3.93 5.53 -5.23
CA LEU A 147 4.38 5.38 -3.85
C LEU A 147 5.88 4.99 -3.76
N ALA A 148 6.37 4.13 -4.65
CA ALA A 148 7.78 3.77 -4.69
C ALA A 148 8.66 4.99 -5.05
N VAL A 149 8.24 5.80 -6.02
CA VAL A 149 8.90 7.06 -6.39
C VAL A 149 8.86 8.04 -5.22
N PHE A 150 7.68 8.27 -4.63
CA PHE A 150 7.52 9.14 -3.47
C PHE A 150 8.44 8.73 -2.32
N GLN A 151 8.46 7.44 -1.95
CA GLN A 151 9.27 6.93 -0.84
C GLN A 151 10.78 7.04 -1.09
N THR A 152 11.20 7.03 -2.36
CA THR A 152 12.61 7.25 -2.72
C THR A 152 13.03 8.71 -2.57
N SER A 153 12.12 9.66 -2.80
CA SER A 153 12.36 11.10 -2.71
C SER A 153 11.98 11.69 -1.34
N ALA A 154 11.25 10.94 -0.51
CA ALA A 154 10.81 11.40 0.81
C ALA A 154 11.98 11.66 1.76
N THR A 155 11.81 12.65 2.64
CA THR A 155 12.82 12.97 3.65
C THR A 155 13.04 11.78 4.58
N VAL A 156 14.28 11.30 4.65
CA VAL A 156 14.69 10.20 5.53
C VAL A 156 14.80 10.70 6.97
N ALA A 157 14.40 9.87 7.93
CA ALA A 157 14.48 10.20 9.34
C ALA A 157 15.94 10.48 9.77
N PRO A 158 16.22 11.62 10.41
CA PRO A 158 17.56 11.94 10.91
C PRO A 158 18.07 10.83 11.85
N ALA A 159 19.35 10.50 11.76
CA ALA A 159 19.95 9.38 12.48
C ALA A 159 19.80 9.50 14.01
N ASP A 160 19.90 10.73 14.53
CA ASP A 160 19.78 11.08 15.95
C ASP A 160 18.33 11.25 16.42
N SER A 161 17.35 11.32 15.49
CA SER A 161 15.94 11.49 15.83
C SER A 161 15.37 10.26 16.55
N PRO A 162 14.27 10.42 17.33
CA PRO A 162 13.56 9.30 17.92
C PRO A 162 12.69 8.55 16.90
N TRP A 163 12.51 9.12 15.69
CA TRP A 163 11.52 8.68 14.72
C TRP A 163 11.85 7.31 14.11
N GLY A 164 10.83 6.46 14.02
CA GLY A 164 10.92 5.14 13.40
C GLY A 164 11.91 4.19 14.06
N ARG A 165 12.28 4.41 15.33
CA ARG A 165 13.06 3.42 16.09
C ARG A 165 12.23 2.16 16.30
N PRO A 166 12.82 0.96 16.26
CA PRO A 166 12.10 -0.30 16.49
C PRO A 166 11.31 -0.31 17.79
N THR A 167 11.88 0.27 18.87
CA THR A 167 11.21 0.40 20.17
C THR A 167 9.91 1.19 20.11
N GLY A 168 9.78 2.18 19.23
CA GLY A 168 8.54 2.92 19.01
C GLY A 168 7.48 2.05 18.33
N ALA A 169 7.86 1.26 17.31
CA ALA A 169 6.94 0.39 16.61
C ALA A 169 6.29 -0.66 17.52
N ILE A 170 7.08 -1.31 18.39
CA ILE A 170 6.54 -2.29 19.34
C ILE A 170 5.72 -1.62 20.45
N ALA A 171 6.10 -0.42 20.91
CA ALA A 171 5.33 0.32 21.90
C ALA A 171 3.92 0.66 21.39
N PHE A 172 3.79 1.14 20.16
CA PHE A 172 2.48 1.39 19.54
C PHE A 172 1.65 0.12 19.36
N ALA A 173 2.29 -1.01 19.00
CA ALA A 173 1.57 -2.28 18.86
C ALA A 173 1.01 -2.77 20.22
N ARG A 174 1.80 -2.66 21.29
CA ARG A 174 1.37 -3.02 22.66
C ARG A 174 0.26 -2.10 23.17
N ASP A 175 0.39 -0.78 22.99
CA ASP A 175 -0.64 0.20 23.37
C ASP A 175 -2.00 -0.11 22.72
N ASN A 176 -2.00 -0.55 21.45
CA ASN A 176 -3.23 -0.96 20.80
C ASN A 176 -3.84 -2.22 21.43
N LEU A 177 -3.03 -3.21 21.78
CA LEU A 177 -3.48 -4.43 22.45
C LEU A 177 -4.04 -4.12 23.85
N ASP A 178 -3.38 -3.26 24.61
CA ASP A 178 -3.81 -2.87 25.95
C ASP A 178 -5.13 -2.11 25.91
N THR A 179 -5.28 -1.14 25.00
CA THR A 179 -6.55 -0.45 24.79
C THR A 179 -7.69 -1.40 24.38
N LEU A 180 -7.39 -2.37 23.51
CA LEU A 180 -8.39 -3.36 23.06
C LEU A 180 -8.80 -4.30 24.19
N ARG A 181 -7.92 -4.66 25.12
CA ARG A 181 -8.26 -5.46 26.33
C ARG A 181 -9.26 -4.74 27.22
N GLU A 182 -9.17 -3.42 27.31
CA GLU A 182 -10.14 -2.63 28.09
C GLU A 182 -11.53 -2.59 27.43
N GLN A 183 -11.59 -2.65 26.10
CA GLN A 183 -12.82 -2.45 25.33
C GLN A 183 -13.50 -3.77 24.91
N LEU A 184 -12.75 -4.84 24.71
CA LEU A 184 -13.22 -6.13 24.24
C LEU A 184 -13.10 -7.16 25.36
N THR A 185 -14.19 -7.38 26.10
CA THR A 185 -14.20 -8.14 27.37
C THR A 185 -14.74 -9.55 27.27
N LEU A 186 -15.15 -10.05 26.07
CA LEU A 186 -15.57 -11.43 25.91
C LEU A 186 -14.36 -12.37 26.01
N ALA A 187 -14.54 -13.56 26.59
CA ALA A 187 -13.46 -14.55 26.74
C ALA A 187 -12.76 -14.87 25.40
N ALA A 188 -13.52 -15.03 24.30
CA ALA A 188 -12.95 -15.25 22.97
C ALA A 188 -12.13 -14.06 22.45
N ASP A 189 -12.49 -12.83 22.82
CA ASP A 189 -11.71 -11.63 22.46
C ASP A 189 -10.40 -11.60 23.26
N THR A 190 -10.45 -11.93 24.56
CA THR A 190 -9.28 -12.01 25.46
C THR A 190 -8.27 -13.04 24.95
N ASP A 191 -8.71 -14.27 24.64
CA ASP A 191 -7.85 -15.33 24.11
C ASP A 191 -7.18 -14.91 22.78
N ALA A 192 -7.92 -14.21 21.92
CA ALA A 192 -7.40 -13.70 20.66
C ALA A 192 -6.34 -12.61 20.88
N LEU A 193 -6.56 -11.70 21.83
CA LEU A 193 -5.63 -10.64 22.18
C LEU A 193 -4.35 -11.18 22.82
N ASP A 194 -4.46 -12.19 23.70
CA ASP A 194 -3.29 -12.82 24.34
C ASP A 194 -2.43 -13.59 23.31
N THR A 195 -3.08 -14.31 22.38
CA THR A 195 -2.39 -14.96 21.27
C THR A 195 -1.65 -13.95 20.41
N LEU A 196 -2.29 -12.84 20.05
CA LEU A 196 -1.68 -11.78 19.25
C LEU A 196 -0.57 -11.04 19.99
N ALA A 197 -0.69 -10.84 21.30
CA ALA A 197 0.37 -10.22 22.12
C ALA A 197 1.63 -11.10 22.11
N GLY A 198 1.48 -12.40 22.39
CA GLY A 198 2.60 -13.34 22.34
C GLY A 198 3.25 -13.40 20.95
N TRP A 199 2.45 -13.44 19.87
CA TRP A 199 2.96 -13.40 18.51
C TRP A 199 3.67 -12.07 18.18
N THR A 200 3.10 -10.94 18.60
CA THR A 200 3.67 -9.60 18.38
C THR A 200 5.07 -9.49 18.99
N ASP A 201 5.22 -9.91 20.25
CA ASP A 201 6.50 -9.86 20.95
C ASP A 201 7.52 -10.82 20.33
N ALA A 202 7.13 -12.06 20.04
CA ALA A 202 8.00 -13.05 19.41
C ALA A 202 8.43 -12.60 18.00
N ARG A 203 7.49 -12.06 17.22
CA ARG A 203 7.77 -11.58 15.87
C ARG A 203 8.67 -10.36 15.90
N PHE A 204 8.42 -9.41 16.80
CA PHE A 204 9.26 -8.24 16.97
C PHE A 204 10.70 -8.63 17.29
N ALA A 205 10.93 -9.52 18.25
CA ALA A 205 12.28 -9.99 18.59
C ALA A 205 13.04 -10.58 17.39
N GLN A 206 12.33 -11.25 16.48
CA GLN A 206 12.93 -11.81 15.25
C GLN A 206 13.34 -10.73 14.24
N ILE A 207 12.55 -9.64 14.12
CA ILE A 207 12.74 -8.62 13.07
C ILE A 207 13.42 -7.34 13.57
N GLU A 208 13.61 -7.15 14.87
CA GLU A 208 14.22 -5.95 15.44
C GLU A 208 15.59 -5.61 14.84
N PRO A 209 16.52 -6.58 14.63
CA PRO A 209 17.79 -6.27 13.96
C PRO A 209 17.59 -5.77 12.51
N LEU A 210 16.62 -6.36 11.80
CA LEU A 210 16.28 -5.93 10.45
C LEU A 210 15.63 -4.53 10.44
N LEU A 211 14.73 -4.22 11.38
CA LEU A 211 14.13 -2.89 11.50
C LEU A 211 15.20 -1.82 11.79
N THR A 212 16.19 -2.16 12.62
CA THR A 212 17.34 -1.28 12.89
C THR A 212 18.15 -1.04 11.62
N GLU A 213 18.44 -2.09 10.84
CA GLU A 213 19.16 -1.97 9.58
C GLU A 213 18.34 -1.18 8.53
N ARG A 214 17.03 -1.43 8.44
CA ARG A 214 16.14 -0.70 7.53
C ARG A 214 16.13 0.79 7.86
N ARG A 215 16.09 1.16 9.14
CA ARG A 215 16.21 2.57 9.55
C ARG A 215 17.56 3.15 9.16
N ARG A 216 18.66 2.42 9.40
CA ARG A 216 20.03 2.86 9.05
C ARG A 216 20.21 3.04 7.54
N SER A 217 19.56 2.18 6.73
CA SER A 217 19.60 2.23 5.27
C SER A 217 18.59 3.19 4.64
N GLY A 218 17.93 4.06 5.44
CA GLY A 218 17.03 5.11 4.93
C GLY A 218 15.63 4.63 4.58
N ARG A 219 15.20 3.45 5.09
CA ARG A 219 13.83 2.95 4.87
C ARG A 219 12.79 3.55 5.82
N VAL A 220 13.22 4.39 6.76
CA VAL A 220 12.32 5.21 7.59
C VAL A 220 12.30 6.61 7.02
N CYS A 221 11.13 7.07 6.58
CA CYS A 221 10.96 8.38 5.98
C CYS A 221 9.67 9.06 6.48
N GLU A 222 9.51 10.33 6.12
CA GLU A 222 8.25 11.04 6.37
C GLU A 222 7.19 10.52 5.39
N GLY A 223 6.46 9.48 5.78
CA GLY A 223 5.42 8.79 5.01
C GLY A 223 4.06 9.47 5.07
N HIS A 224 3.01 8.70 4.79
CA HIS A 224 1.61 9.11 4.92
C HIS A 224 1.08 8.85 6.34
N GLY A 225 1.38 7.69 6.91
CA GLY A 225 0.99 7.29 8.26
C GLY A 225 -0.38 6.63 8.37
N ASP A 226 -1.33 6.97 7.48
CA ASP A 226 -2.70 6.43 7.47
C ASP A 226 -3.15 6.00 6.06
N LEU A 227 -2.31 5.25 5.36
CA LEU A 227 -2.48 4.90 3.95
C LEU A 227 -3.44 3.71 3.78
N HIS A 228 -4.75 3.96 3.81
CA HIS A 228 -5.79 2.98 3.54
C HIS A 228 -6.74 3.48 2.43
N LEU A 229 -7.60 2.60 1.88
CA LEU A 229 -8.43 2.90 0.71
C LEU A 229 -9.35 4.14 0.86
N ALA A 230 -9.77 4.46 2.08
CA ALA A 230 -10.60 5.64 2.32
C ALA A 230 -9.82 6.96 2.23
N ASN A 231 -8.48 6.91 2.32
CA ASN A 231 -7.57 8.06 2.18
C ASN A 231 -6.87 8.09 0.80
N LEU A 232 -7.48 7.44 -0.19
CA LEU A 232 -7.04 7.40 -1.57
C LEU A 232 -8.20 7.80 -2.49
N VAL A 233 -7.93 8.65 -3.50
CA VAL A 233 -8.94 9.09 -4.46
C VAL A 233 -8.42 9.01 -5.89
N LEU A 234 -9.26 8.52 -6.79
CA LEU A 234 -9.01 8.49 -8.25
C LEU A 234 -9.46 9.83 -8.86
N ILE A 235 -8.51 10.56 -9.44
CA ILE A 235 -8.75 11.81 -10.18
C ILE A 235 -8.21 11.63 -11.60
N GLY A 236 -9.08 11.58 -12.58
CA GLY A 236 -8.69 11.21 -13.93
C GLY A 236 -8.13 9.79 -13.99
N LYS A 237 -6.82 9.65 -14.19
CA LYS A 237 -6.10 8.37 -14.16
C LYS A 237 -5.17 8.23 -12.96
N ALA A 238 -4.97 9.31 -12.19
CA ALA A 238 -4.08 9.33 -11.04
C ALA A 238 -4.81 8.86 -9.77
N VAL A 239 -4.16 8.05 -8.96
CA VAL A 239 -4.60 7.70 -7.62
C VAL A 239 -3.80 8.51 -6.62
N LEU A 240 -4.48 9.42 -5.91
CA LEU A 240 -3.84 10.36 -5.00
C LEU A 240 -4.10 9.98 -3.54
N PRO A 241 -3.05 9.86 -2.72
CA PRO A 241 -3.17 9.87 -1.27
C PRO A 241 -3.58 11.27 -0.78
N PHE A 242 -4.43 11.29 0.25
CA PHE A 242 -4.84 12.51 0.96
C PHE A 242 -5.06 12.19 2.44
N ASP A 243 -5.15 13.22 3.28
CA ASP A 243 -5.34 13.09 4.73
C ASP A 243 -4.18 12.34 5.44
N ALA A 244 -2.92 12.63 5.01
CA ALA A 244 -1.74 12.15 5.70
C ALA A 244 -1.67 12.74 7.12
N ILE A 245 -1.17 11.94 8.07
CA ILE A 245 -1.11 12.34 9.49
C ILE A 245 -0.27 13.60 9.67
N GLU A 246 -0.87 14.66 10.22
CA GLU A 246 -0.23 15.92 10.54
C GLU A 246 0.05 16.12 12.03
N PHE A 247 -0.78 15.50 12.87
CA PHE A 247 -0.84 15.80 14.32
C PHE A 247 0.22 15.09 15.15
N ASN A 248 0.93 14.09 14.60
CA ASN A 248 1.93 13.32 15.35
C ASN A 248 3.05 12.82 14.44
N ASP A 249 4.25 13.35 14.66
CA ASP A 249 5.44 12.97 13.89
C ASP A 249 5.80 11.49 14.02
N ALA A 250 5.65 10.90 15.21
CA ALA A 250 5.98 9.49 15.42
C ALA A 250 5.09 8.52 14.62
N LEU A 251 3.88 8.95 14.23
CA LEU A 251 2.97 8.17 13.39
C LEU A 251 3.19 8.39 11.88
N ARG A 252 3.94 9.43 11.51
CA ARG A 252 4.25 9.79 10.12
C ARG A 252 5.67 9.41 9.71
N TRP A 253 6.65 9.57 10.61
CA TRP A 253 8.04 9.16 10.37
C TRP A 253 8.20 7.66 10.62
N ILE A 254 7.90 6.85 9.62
CA ILE A 254 7.73 5.40 9.73
C ILE A 254 8.50 4.66 8.64
N ASP A 255 8.66 3.35 8.83
CA ASP A 255 9.19 2.47 7.81
C ASP A 255 8.29 2.46 6.57
N THR A 256 8.86 2.54 5.37
CA THR A 256 8.13 2.50 4.09
C THR A 256 7.20 1.29 4.00
N ALA A 257 7.62 0.13 4.53
CA ALA A 257 6.79 -1.07 4.57
C ALA A 257 5.57 -0.91 5.49
N SER A 258 5.58 0.01 6.47
CA SER A 258 4.44 0.24 7.36
C SER A 258 3.27 0.96 6.66
N ASP A 259 3.55 1.90 5.75
CA ASP A 259 2.53 2.52 4.90
C ASP A 259 1.92 1.49 3.93
N ILE A 260 2.78 0.73 3.26
CA ILE A 260 2.34 -0.33 2.33
C ILE A 260 1.53 -1.41 3.04
N ALA A 261 1.93 -1.79 4.25
CA ALA A 261 1.21 -2.76 5.07
C ALA A 261 -0.22 -2.30 5.40
N PHE A 262 -0.45 -1.00 5.56
CA PHE A 262 -1.78 -0.47 5.85
C PHE A 262 -2.74 -0.70 4.68
N LEU A 263 -2.34 -0.31 3.47
CA LEU A 263 -3.16 -0.52 2.27
C LEU A 263 -3.34 -2.01 1.97
N TRP A 264 -2.27 -2.80 2.07
CA TRP A 264 -2.33 -4.25 1.90
C TRP A 264 -3.33 -4.89 2.88
N MET A 265 -3.28 -4.53 4.16
CA MET A 265 -4.19 -4.99 5.21
C MET A 265 -5.64 -4.56 4.93
N ASP A 266 -5.88 -3.31 4.49
CA ASP A 266 -7.24 -2.82 4.21
C ASP A 266 -7.87 -3.54 3.01
N LEU A 267 -7.09 -3.85 1.97
CA LEU A 267 -7.52 -4.70 0.86
C LEU A 267 -7.94 -6.10 1.34
N LEU A 268 -7.19 -6.69 2.29
CA LEU A 268 -7.54 -7.98 2.89
C LEU A 268 -8.82 -7.89 3.73
N HIS A 269 -8.98 -6.82 4.51
CA HIS A 269 -10.20 -6.59 5.28
C HIS A 269 -11.43 -6.54 4.36
N ARG A 270 -11.29 -5.91 3.20
CA ARG A 270 -12.34 -5.80 2.17
C ARG A 270 -12.45 -7.03 1.26
N ARG A 271 -11.81 -8.15 1.64
CA ARG A 271 -11.85 -9.43 0.90
C ARG A 271 -11.35 -9.33 -0.53
N GLN A 272 -10.30 -8.54 -0.75
CA GLN A 272 -9.63 -8.35 -2.04
C GLN A 272 -8.19 -8.91 -2.01
N PRO A 273 -7.97 -10.22 -1.71
CA PRO A 273 -6.62 -10.78 -1.58
C PRO A 273 -5.83 -10.70 -2.89
N GLY A 274 -6.49 -10.92 -4.03
CA GLY A 274 -5.84 -10.83 -5.33
C GLY A 274 -5.31 -9.43 -5.65
N LEU A 275 -6.08 -8.38 -5.33
CA LEU A 275 -5.63 -7.01 -5.47
C LEU A 275 -4.51 -6.68 -4.47
N ALA A 276 -4.56 -7.21 -3.25
CA ALA A 276 -3.50 -7.06 -2.25
C ALA A 276 -2.19 -7.69 -2.71
N ASN A 277 -2.23 -8.93 -3.25
CA ASN A 277 -1.08 -9.63 -3.82
C ASN A 277 -0.47 -8.85 -4.99
N ARG A 278 -1.33 -8.33 -5.88
CA ARG A 278 -0.89 -7.56 -7.05
C ARG A 278 -0.23 -6.26 -6.64
N PHE A 279 -0.87 -5.47 -5.78
CA PHE A 279 -0.33 -4.21 -5.25
C PHE A 279 1.05 -4.40 -4.61
N LEU A 280 1.18 -5.39 -3.72
CA LEU A 280 2.43 -5.67 -3.04
C LEU A 280 3.53 -6.08 -4.02
N SER A 281 3.23 -6.96 -4.98
CA SER A 281 4.21 -7.39 -5.98
C SER A 281 4.67 -6.25 -6.88
N ASP A 282 3.75 -5.41 -7.32
CA ASP A 282 4.06 -4.25 -8.18
C ASP A 282 4.88 -3.19 -7.41
N TRP A 283 4.59 -2.96 -6.11
CA TRP A 283 5.39 -2.08 -5.27
C TRP A 283 6.80 -2.64 -5.01
N LEU A 284 6.94 -3.95 -4.75
CA LEU A 284 8.25 -4.59 -4.59
C LEU A 284 9.09 -4.52 -5.87
N ASP A 285 8.47 -4.68 -7.03
CA ASP A 285 9.12 -4.53 -8.33
C ASP A 285 9.62 -3.08 -8.54
N ALA A 286 8.80 -2.08 -8.18
CA ALA A 286 9.12 -0.66 -8.36
C ALA A 286 10.15 -0.14 -7.35
N SER A 287 9.99 -0.49 -6.06
CA SER A 287 10.84 0.00 -4.96
C SER A 287 12.17 -0.74 -4.84
N GLY A 288 12.26 -1.97 -5.35
CA GLY A 288 13.39 -2.87 -5.15
C GLY A 288 13.62 -3.29 -3.68
N ASP A 289 12.65 -3.07 -2.79
CA ASP A 289 12.76 -3.40 -1.36
C ASP A 289 12.59 -4.89 -1.11
N THR A 290 13.68 -5.64 -1.23
CA THR A 290 13.68 -7.09 -1.06
C THR A 290 13.50 -7.55 0.39
N THR A 291 13.63 -6.65 1.36
CA THR A 291 13.52 -6.95 2.80
C THR A 291 12.14 -6.64 3.39
N ALA A 292 11.34 -5.84 2.72
CA ALA A 292 10.00 -5.50 3.17
C ALA A 292 9.10 -6.71 3.49
N PRO A 293 9.11 -7.81 2.72
CA PRO A 293 8.29 -8.99 3.04
C PRO A 293 8.56 -9.60 4.41
N GLU A 294 9.75 -9.38 4.97
CA GLU A 294 10.07 -9.89 6.30
C GLU A 294 9.38 -9.10 7.41
N VAL A 295 9.21 -7.79 7.25
CA VAL A 295 8.62 -6.91 8.27
C VAL A 295 7.13 -6.63 8.04
N LEU A 296 6.65 -6.80 6.81
CA LEU A 296 5.28 -6.48 6.41
C LEU A 296 4.20 -7.17 7.27
N PRO A 297 4.29 -8.46 7.62
CA PRO A 297 3.26 -9.10 8.45
C PRO A 297 3.14 -8.48 9.84
N PHE A 298 4.25 -8.05 10.45
CA PHE A 298 4.23 -7.34 11.73
C PHE A 298 3.49 -5.99 11.60
N PHE A 299 3.85 -5.20 10.61
CA PHE A 299 3.18 -3.92 10.38
C PHE A 299 1.71 -4.09 10.00
N ALA A 300 1.36 -5.08 9.19
CA ALA A 300 -0.03 -5.31 8.78
C ALA A 300 -0.91 -5.75 9.96
N ALA A 301 -0.42 -6.63 10.84
CA ALA A 301 -1.11 -6.99 12.06
C ALA A 301 -1.26 -5.77 12.99
N TYR A 302 -0.20 -4.98 13.17
CA TYR A 302 -0.24 -3.71 13.91
C TYR A 302 -1.30 -2.75 13.33
N ARG A 303 -1.36 -2.56 12.01
CA ARG A 303 -2.36 -1.70 11.36
C ARG A 303 -3.79 -2.22 11.51
N ALA A 304 -3.98 -3.53 11.50
CA ALA A 304 -5.29 -4.13 11.79
C ALA A 304 -5.70 -3.85 13.26
N LEU A 305 -4.77 -3.92 14.22
CA LEU A 305 -5.02 -3.56 15.61
C LEU A 305 -5.33 -2.06 15.78
N VAL A 306 -4.69 -1.16 15.03
CA VAL A 306 -5.04 0.27 14.99
C VAL A 306 -6.50 0.44 14.57
N ARG A 307 -6.94 -0.21 13.49
CA ARG A 307 -8.33 -0.14 13.01
C ARG A 307 -9.31 -0.74 14.01
N ALA A 308 -8.95 -1.88 14.63
CA ALA A 308 -9.75 -2.50 15.70
C ALA A 308 -9.93 -1.54 16.88
N LYS A 309 -8.83 -0.89 17.35
CA LYS A 309 -8.85 0.10 18.44
C LYS A 309 -9.76 1.28 18.12
N ILE A 310 -9.64 1.86 16.91
CA ILE A 310 -10.48 3.00 16.48
C ILE A 310 -11.96 2.59 16.46
N ALA A 311 -12.30 1.41 15.94
CA ALA A 311 -13.67 0.90 15.93
C ALA A 311 -14.20 0.66 17.35
N ALA A 312 -13.37 0.10 18.25
CA ALA A 312 -13.72 -0.12 19.66
C ALA A 312 -13.95 1.21 20.41
N ILE A 313 -13.09 2.22 20.22
CA ILE A 313 -13.29 3.55 20.81
C ILE A 313 -14.57 4.20 20.28
N ARG A 314 -14.88 4.08 19.01
CA ARG A 314 -16.14 4.59 18.43
C ARG A 314 -17.37 3.97 19.10
N SER A 315 -17.30 2.72 19.55
CA SER A 315 -18.43 2.04 20.18
C SER A 315 -18.89 2.68 21.50
N THR A 316 -18.02 3.45 22.15
CA THR A 316 -18.30 4.16 23.41
C THR A 316 -18.80 5.60 23.20
N GLN A 317 -18.85 6.08 21.97
CA GLN A 317 -19.26 7.47 21.68
C GLN A 317 -20.78 7.62 21.65
N PRO A 318 -21.32 8.80 22.05
CA PRO A 318 -22.74 9.07 21.97
C PRO A 318 -23.27 8.92 20.54
N GLY A 319 -24.40 8.22 20.38
CA GLY A 319 -25.03 7.99 19.07
C GLY A 319 -24.40 6.93 18.19
N ALA A 320 -23.34 6.26 18.64
CA ALA A 320 -22.73 5.16 17.88
C ALA A 320 -23.61 3.89 17.91
N ASP A 321 -23.65 3.17 16.78
CA ASP A 321 -24.12 1.79 16.77
C ASP A 321 -23.03 0.90 17.40
N THR A 322 -23.12 0.73 18.73
CA THR A 322 -22.18 -0.06 19.51
C THR A 322 -22.04 -1.49 18.97
N ARG A 323 -23.13 -2.12 18.51
CA ARG A 323 -23.08 -3.49 17.97
C ARG A 323 -22.29 -3.56 16.67
N ALA A 324 -22.54 -2.65 15.74
CA ALA A 324 -21.85 -2.62 14.46
C ALA A 324 -20.36 -2.28 14.63
N THR A 325 -20.02 -1.30 15.48
CA THR A 325 -18.64 -0.88 15.72
C THR A 325 -17.82 -1.95 16.45
N LEU A 326 -18.39 -2.65 17.42
CA LEU A 326 -17.72 -3.81 18.06
C LEU A 326 -17.57 -5.00 17.09
N ALA A 327 -18.54 -5.24 16.20
CA ALA A 327 -18.40 -6.25 15.16
C ALA A 327 -17.27 -5.90 14.18
N GLU A 328 -17.13 -4.63 13.80
CA GLU A 328 -16.00 -4.13 13.00
C GLU A 328 -14.66 -4.34 13.74
N ALA A 329 -14.57 -3.98 15.02
CA ALA A 329 -13.36 -4.19 15.83
C ALA A 329 -12.94 -5.67 15.83
N ARG A 330 -13.88 -6.59 16.06
CA ARG A 330 -13.64 -8.03 16.02
C ARG A 330 -13.24 -8.55 14.63
N ALA A 331 -13.77 -7.97 13.56
CA ALA A 331 -13.38 -8.33 12.20
C ALA A 331 -11.91 -7.98 11.93
N TYR A 332 -11.43 -6.81 12.40
CA TYR A 332 -10.03 -6.45 12.32
C TYR A 332 -9.14 -7.29 13.23
N LEU A 333 -9.60 -7.65 14.44
CA LEU A 333 -8.89 -8.56 15.34
C LEU A 333 -8.72 -9.95 14.69
N ALA A 334 -9.76 -10.49 14.08
CA ALA A 334 -9.72 -11.75 13.34
C ALA A 334 -8.77 -11.66 12.11
N LEU A 335 -8.71 -10.49 11.44
CA LEU A 335 -7.77 -10.27 10.36
C LEU A 335 -6.32 -10.28 10.87
N ALA A 336 -6.03 -9.59 11.99
CA ALA A 336 -4.70 -9.60 12.61
C ALA A 336 -4.24 -11.03 12.92
N ARG A 337 -5.12 -11.89 13.44
CA ARG A 337 -4.83 -13.31 13.67
C ARG A 337 -4.49 -14.04 12.36
N ARG A 338 -5.31 -13.90 11.30
CA ARG A 338 -5.01 -14.52 10.00
C ARG A 338 -3.67 -14.06 9.41
N ILE A 339 -3.27 -12.82 9.67
CA ILE A 339 -1.96 -12.29 9.27
C ILE A 339 -0.84 -12.93 10.11
N ALA A 340 -1.07 -13.18 11.38
CA ALA A 340 -0.13 -13.84 12.28
C ALA A 340 0.06 -15.33 11.94
N GLU A 341 -1.01 -16.00 11.50
CA GLU A 341 -1.05 -17.43 11.15
C GLU A 341 -1.09 -17.60 9.61
N PRO A 342 0.07 -17.62 8.93
CA PRO A 342 0.07 -17.70 7.47
C PRO A 342 -0.45 -19.06 6.97
N PRO A 343 -1.11 -19.09 5.80
CA PRO A 343 -1.45 -20.33 5.13
C PRO A 343 -0.20 -21.09 4.70
N THR A 344 -0.35 -22.37 4.35
CA THR A 344 0.73 -23.16 3.76
C THR A 344 1.22 -22.46 2.49
N ALA A 345 2.52 -22.18 2.42
CA ALA A 345 3.14 -21.58 1.25
C ALA A 345 3.17 -22.57 0.08
N GLN A 346 3.25 -22.06 -1.15
CA GLN A 346 3.43 -22.84 -2.38
C GLN A 346 4.44 -22.15 -3.31
N LEU A 347 5.06 -22.91 -4.18
CA LEU A 347 5.97 -22.40 -5.21
C LEU A 347 5.37 -22.64 -6.59
N VAL A 348 5.19 -21.58 -7.36
CA VAL A 348 4.68 -21.63 -8.73
C VAL A 348 5.73 -21.04 -9.66
N ILE A 349 6.02 -21.70 -10.77
CA ILE A 349 6.84 -21.14 -11.85
C ILE A 349 6.03 -20.99 -13.12
N THR A 350 6.40 -20.07 -13.99
CA THR A 350 5.88 -20.04 -15.36
C THR A 350 6.79 -20.85 -16.30
N HIS A 351 6.27 -21.35 -17.42
CA HIS A 351 7.05 -21.99 -18.48
C HIS A 351 6.53 -21.54 -19.84
N GLY A 352 7.43 -21.23 -20.78
CA GLY A 352 7.07 -20.96 -22.17
C GLY A 352 7.89 -19.87 -22.83
N LEU A 353 7.75 -19.77 -24.15
CA LEU A 353 8.45 -18.84 -25.02
C LEU A 353 8.05 -17.36 -24.78
N SER A 354 8.85 -16.42 -25.22
CA SER A 354 8.49 -15.02 -25.26
C SER A 354 7.22 -14.82 -26.12
N GLY A 355 6.31 -13.99 -25.65
CA GLY A 355 4.99 -13.79 -26.29
C GLY A 355 3.92 -14.83 -25.96
N SER A 356 4.23 -15.94 -25.25
CA SER A 356 3.22 -16.98 -24.91
C SER A 356 2.13 -16.53 -23.92
N GLY A 357 2.29 -15.37 -23.25
CA GLY A 357 1.32 -14.85 -22.28
C GLY A 357 1.65 -15.21 -20.83
N LYS A 358 2.86 -15.61 -20.50
CA LYS A 358 3.29 -15.96 -19.13
C LYS A 358 2.94 -14.88 -18.10
N THR A 359 3.34 -13.65 -18.35
CA THR A 359 3.08 -12.53 -17.42
C THR A 359 1.59 -12.25 -17.27
N TRP A 360 0.78 -12.43 -18.32
CA TRP A 360 -0.66 -12.36 -18.24
C TRP A 360 -1.23 -13.49 -17.37
N ALA A 361 -0.82 -14.74 -17.64
CA ALA A 361 -1.26 -15.90 -16.86
C ALA A 361 -0.82 -15.78 -15.39
N ALA A 362 0.42 -15.34 -15.15
CA ALA A 362 0.94 -15.06 -13.81
C ALA A 362 0.11 -14.00 -13.07
N SER A 363 -0.24 -12.89 -13.75
CA SER A 363 -1.07 -11.84 -13.18
C SER A 363 -2.49 -12.31 -12.87
N ARG A 364 -3.11 -13.09 -13.76
CA ARG A 364 -4.44 -13.68 -13.55
C ARG A 364 -4.44 -14.66 -12.38
N TRP A 365 -3.44 -15.55 -12.32
CA TRP A 365 -3.28 -16.48 -11.22
C TRP A 365 -3.10 -15.74 -9.89
N LEU A 366 -2.22 -14.74 -9.86
CA LEU A 366 -1.97 -13.91 -8.66
C LEU A 366 -3.25 -13.22 -8.14
N GLN A 367 -4.10 -12.75 -9.07
CA GLN A 367 -5.38 -12.11 -8.72
C GLN A 367 -6.45 -13.12 -8.28
N ALA A 368 -6.43 -14.34 -8.81
CA ALA A 368 -7.37 -15.40 -8.45
C ALA A 368 -6.99 -16.14 -7.16
N GLU A 369 -5.74 -16.01 -6.71
CA GLU A 369 -5.25 -16.70 -5.51
C GLU A 369 -5.94 -16.17 -4.25
N PRO A 370 -6.70 -17.03 -3.52
CA PRO A 370 -7.44 -16.60 -2.33
C PRO A 370 -6.52 -16.29 -1.13
N ASN A 371 -5.29 -16.81 -1.16
CA ASN A 371 -4.32 -16.56 -0.12
C ASN A 371 -3.64 -15.21 -0.35
N ALA A 372 -3.60 -14.41 0.68
CA ALA A 372 -3.07 -13.06 0.62
C ALA A 372 -1.54 -12.96 0.77
N ARG A 373 -0.84 -14.07 0.84
CA ARG A 373 0.63 -14.13 1.03
C ARG A 373 1.32 -14.68 -0.20
N VAL A 374 1.16 -14.01 -1.33
CA VAL A 374 1.85 -14.38 -2.56
C VAL A 374 2.69 -13.21 -3.07
N ILE A 375 3.94 -13.48 -3.40
CA ILE A 375 4.85 -12.53 -4.03
C ILE A 375 5.26 -13.06 -5.40
N ARG A 376 5.13 -12.21 -6.42
CA ARG A 376 5.64 -12.47 -7.76
C ARG A 376 7.09 -11.98 -7.87
N LEU A 377 7.97 -12.84 -8.36
CA LEU A 377 9.34 -12.52 -8.74
C LEU A 377 9.45 -12.55 -10.27
N ARG A 378 9.80 -11.45 -10.90
CA ARG A 378 9.93 -11.34 -12.37
C ARG A 378 11.41 -11.40 -12.79
N SER A 379 11.73 -12.30 -13.71
CA SER A 379 13.12 -12.44 -14.20
C SER A 379 13.66 -11.18 -14.87
N ASP A 380 12.82 -10.46 -15.60
CA ASP A 380 13.24 -9.24 -16.30
C ASP A 380 13.51 -8.08 -15.32
N VAL A 381 12.70 -7.96 -14.26
CA VAL A 381 12.91 -6.99 -13.18
C VAL A 381 14.17 -7.35 -12.37
N GLU A 382 14.33 -8.63 -12.00
CA GLU A 382 15.47 -9.09 -11.22
C GLU A 382 16.79 -8.90 -11.99
N ARG A 383 16.79 -9.18 -13.29
CA ARG A 383 17.94 -8.95 -14.18
C ARG A 383 18.35 -7.48 -14.18
N LYS A 384 17.40 -6.56 -14.37
CA LYS A 384 17.65 -5.11 -14.34
C LYS A 384 18.18 -4.67 -12.98
N ARG A 385 17.58 -5.16 -11.89
CA ARG A 385 18.02 -4.86 -10.52
C ARG A 385 19.48 -5.28 -10.26
N LEU A 386 19.88 -6.47 -10.71
CA LEU A 386 21.27 -6.96 -10.58
C LEU A 386 22.29 -6.08 -11.30
N HIS A 387 21.85 -5.32 -12.30
CA HIS A 387 22.69 -4.38 -13.06
C HIS A 387 22.46 -2.91 -12.67
N GLY A 388 21.77 -2.64 -11.55
CA GLY A 388 21.54 -1.28 -11.05
C GLY A 388 20.54 -0.46 -11.86
N LEU A 389 19.68 -1.11 -12.66
CA LEU A 389 18.66 -0.45 -13.47
C LEU A 389 17.29 -0.52 -12.80
N ALA A 390 16.48 0.53 -12.98
CA ALA A 390 15.08 0.51 -12.59
C ALA A 390 14.27 -0.52 -13.40
N ALA A 391 13.17 -1.03 -12.83
CA ALA A 391 12.36 -2.10 -13.43
C ALA A 391 11.89 -1.81 -14.87
N LEU A 392 11.52 -0.55 -15.16
CA LEU A 392 11.05 -0.11 -16.49
C LEU A 392 12.13 0.57 -17.35
N ALA A 393 13.38 0.71 -16.83
CA ALA A 393 14.46 1.32 -17.60
C ALA A 393 14.79 0.48 -18.84
N THR A 394 15.06 1.12 -19.98
CA THR A 394 15.56 0.44 -21.18
C THR A 394 17.04 0.11 -21.02
N SER A 395 17.42 -1.17 -21.22
CA SER A 395 18.80 -1.62 -21.02
C SER A 395 19.74 -1.30 -22.18
N GLY A 396 19.19 -1.12 -23.38
CA GLY A 396 19.98 -1.00 -24.61
C GLY A 396 20.81 -2.25 -24.95
N SER A 397 20.56 -3.38 -24.29
CA SER A 397 21.35 -4.61 -24.48
C SER A 397 20.95 -5.34 -25.75
N GLY A 398 21.95 -5.73 -26.55
CA GLY A 398 21.77 -6.58 -27.72
C GLY A 398 21.62 -8.07 -27.37
N LEU A 399 21.37 -8.87 -28.39
CA LEU A 399 21.27 -10.33 -28.26
C LEU A 399 22.59 -10.90 -27.72
N ASN A 400 22.53 -11.74 -26.69
CA ASN A 400 23.69 -12.38 -26.01
C ASN A 400 24.74 -11.41 -25.45
N THR A 401 24.42 -10.12 -25.31
CA THR A 401 25.30 -9.10 -24.75
C THR A 401 24.65 -8.39 -23.57
N GLY A 402 25.45 -7.76 -22.70
CA GLY A 402 24.93 -7.04 -21.54
C GLY A 402 24.00 -7.88 -20.69
N LEU A 403 22.77 -7.44 -20.49
CA LEU A 403 21.76 -8.11 -19.67
C LEU A 403 21.35 -9.51 -20.20
N TYR A 404 21.58 -9.80 -21.47
CA TYR A 404 21.21 -11.08 -22.11
C TYR A 404 22.39 -12.03 -22.29
N ALA A 405 23.56 -11.73 -21.72
CA ALA A 405 24.71 -12.63 -21.71
C ALA A 405 24.40 -13.90 -20.88
N ALA A 406 25.01 -15.03 -21.24
CA ALA A 406 24.80 -16.30 -20.55
C ALA A 406 25.12 -16.24 -19.04
N GLN A 407 26.09 -15.41 -18.63
CA GLN A 407 26.38 -15.20 -17.21
C GLN A 407 25.27 -14.44 -16.52
N ALA A 408 24.77 -13.33 -17.08
CA ALA A 408 23.65 -12.56 -16.54
C ALA A 408 22.37 -13.42 -16.39
N HIS A 409 22.15 -14.37 -17.32
CA HIS A 409 21.06 -15.33 -17.21
C HIS A 409 21.24 -16.24 -15.98
N ARG A 410 22.43 -16.86 -15.81
CA ARG A 410 22.73 -17.70 -14.63
C ARG A 410 22.57 -16.92 -13.31
N ASP A 411 23.11 -15.71 -13.25
CA ASP A 411 23.06 -14.85 -12.06
C ASP A 411 21.62 -14.48 -11.72
N THR A 412 20.77 -14.20 -12.74
CA THR A 412 19.35 -13.92 -12.56
C THR A 412 18.61 -15.11 -11.95
N TYR A 413 18.79 -16.33 -12.49
CA TYR A 413 18.12 -17.53 -11.96
C TYR A 413 18.63 -17.91 -10.57
N ALA A 414 19.92 -17.77 -10.30
CA ALA A 414 20.48 -17.96 -8.97
C ALA A 414 19.91 -16.97 -7.95
N SER A 415 19.76 -15.71 -8.35
CA SER A 415 19.13 -14.68 -7.50
C SER A 415 17.65 -14.97 -7.25
N LEU A 416 16.89 -15.36 -8.29
CA LEU A 416 15.48 -15.75 -8.15
C LEU A 416 15.31 -16.92 -7.20
N LEU A 417 16.17 -17.97 -7.33
CA LEU A 417 16.15 -19.13 -6.46
C LEU A 417 16.44 -18.75 -5.00
N LYS A 418 17.46 -17.92 -4.77
CA LYS A 418 17.80 -17.40 -3.43
C LYS A 418 16.63 -16.61 -2.81
N ARG A 419 16.02 -15.71 -3.57
CA ARG A 419 14.88 -14.90 -3.12
C ARG A 419 13.64 -15.77 -2.85
N ALA A 420 13.34 -16.73 -3.72
CA ALA A 420 12.25 -17.67 -3.52
C ALA A 420 12.46 -18.47 -2.23
N THR A 421 13.70 -18.98 -1.98
CA THR A 421 14.04 -19.68 -0.74
C THR A 421 13.79 -18.82 0.50
N GLN A 422 14.20 -17.54 0.48
CA GLN A 422 14.01 -16.62 1.59
C GLN A 422 12.52 -16.36 1.87
N LEU A 423 11.73 -16.15 0.82
CA LEU A 423 10.29 -15.89 0.93
C LEU A 423 9.52 -17.12 1.44
N LEU A 424 9.79 -18.30 0.89
CA LEU A 424 9.15 -19.55 1.33
C LEU A 424 9.42 -19.83 2.81
N ARG A 425 10.67 -19.67 3.27
CA ARG A 425 11.04 -19.80 4.69
C ARG A 425 10.30 -18.83 5.62
N ARG A 426 9.78 -17.72 5.07
CA ARG A 426 9.00 -16.71 5.81
C ARG A 426 7.49 -16.89 5.65
N GLY A 427 7.05 -18.01 5.06
CA GLY A 427 5.64 -18.35 4.87
C GLY A 427 4.97 -17.58 3.72
N TRP A 428 5.73 -17.04 2.77
CA TRP A 428 5.21 -16.47 1.55
C TRP A 428 5.14 -17.53 0.45
N SER A 429 4.01 -17.64 -0.21
CA SER A 429 3.94 -18.30 -1.52
C SER A 429 4.70 -17.48 -2.55
N VAL A 430 5.33 -18.14 -3.50
CA VAL A 430 6.15 -17.47 -4.51
C VAL A 430 5.69 -17.87 -5.91
N LEU A 431 5.45 -16.86 -6.75
CA LEU A 431 5.25 -17.03 -8.18
C LEU A 431 6.48 -16.49 -8.92
N VAL A 432 7.23 -17.36 -9.59
CA VAL A 432 8.38 -16.92 -10.38
C VAL A 432 8.00 -16.81 -11.85
N ASP A 433 7.89 -15.56 -12.32
CA ASP A 433 7.54 -15.22 -13.71
C ASP A 433 8.83 -15.11 -14.55
N ALA A 434 9.20 -16.23 -15.18
CA ALA A 434 10.37 -16.38 -16.02
C ALA A 434 10.10 -17.37 -17.18
N ALA A 435 11.03 -17.52 -18.11
CA ALA A 435 10.84 -18.40 -19.28
C ALA A 435 10.92 -19.90 -18.91
N PHE A 436 11.85 -20.28 -18.05
CA PHE A 436 12.08 -21.66 -17.60
C PHE A 436 12.15 -22.69 -18.75
N LEU A 437 12.89 -22.36 -19.81
CA LEU A 437 12.91 -23.15 -21.05
C LEU A 437 13.63 -24.47 -20.88
N ARG A 438 14.58 -24.57 -19.95
CA ARG A 438 15.41 -25.76 -19.74
C ARG A 438 14.96 -26.56 -18.54
N GLN A 439 15.01 -27.89 -18.64
CA GLN A 439 14.58 -28.78 -17.58
C GLN A 439 15.37 -28.58 -16.28
N HIS A 440 16.69 -28.39 -16.35
CA HIS A 440 17.49 -28.16 -15.15
C HIS A 440 17.13 -26.88 -14.38
N GLU A 441 16.66 -25.82 -15.09
CA GLU A 441 16.18 -24.60 -14.44
C GLU A 441 14.89 -24.88 -13.65
N ARG A 442 13.96 -25.64 -14.22
CA ARG A 442 12.71 -26.04 -13.56
C ARG A 442 12.96 -26.98 -12.40
N GLN A 443 13.89 -27.95 -12.59
CA GLN A 443 14.24 -28.90 -11.56
C GLN A 443 14.82 -28.24 -10.31
N ALA A 444 15.65 -27.20 -10.45
CA ALA A 444 16.20 -26.47 -9.31
C ALA A 444 15.10 -25.85 -8.42
N PHE A 445 13.99 -25.40 -9.02
CA PHE A 445 12.86 -24.87 -8.26
C PHE A 445 11.94 -25.98 -7.72
N ALA A 446 11.80 -27.09 -8.42
CA ALA A 446 11.12 -28.27 -7.89
C ALA A 446 11.84 -28.84 -6.66
N ASP A 447 13.18 -28.93 -6.72
CA ASP A 447 14.03 -29.36 -5.59
C ASP A 447 13.88 -28.38 -4.41
N LEU A 448 13.88 -27.07 -4.67
CA LEU A 448 13.61 -26.08 -3.63
C LEU A 448 12.24 -26.29 -2.96
N ALA A 449 11.19 -26.53 -3.74
CA ALA A 449 9.86 -26.76 -3.18
C ALA A 449 9.83 -28.03 -2.32
N ALA A 450 10.50 -29.10 -2.75
CA ALA A 450 10.66 -30.34 -1.98
C ALA A 450 11.44 -30.08 -0.67
N ASP A 451 12.55 -29.35 -0.72
CA ASP A 451 13.37 -29.00 0.44
C ASP A 451 12.60 -28.13 1.46
N GLN A 452 11.70 -27.27 0.99
CA GLN A 452 10.86 -26.43 1.84
C GLN A 452 9.53 -27.10 2.21
N LEU A 453 9.26 -28.32 1.75
CA LEU A 453 8.05 -29.09 2.00
C LEU A 453 6.77 -28.34 1.56
N VAL A 454 6.83 -27.66 0.43
CA VAL A 454 5.72 -26.90 -0.14
C VAL A 454 5.28 -27.47 -1.49
N PRO A 455 4.00 -27.35 -1.88
CA PRO A 455 3.52 -27.70 -3.20
C PRO A 455 4.28 -26.95 -4.30
N PHE A 456 4.57 -27.64 -5.42
CA PHE A 456 5.18 -27.07 -6.61
C PHE A 456 4.23 -27.15 -7.79
N HIS A 457 4.10 -26.05 -8.54
CA HIS A 457 3.20 -25.96 -9.69
C HIS A 457 3.83 -25.21 -10.86
N ILE A 458 3.36 -25.51 -12.09
CA ILE A 458 3.82 -24.89 -13.33
C ILE A 458 2.65 -24.25 -14.08
N LEU A 459 2.75 -22.95 -14.35
CA LEU A 459 1.89 -22.21 -15.27
C LEU A 459 2.52 -22.21 -16.66
N ALA A 460 1.96 -22.98 -17.58
CA ALA A 460 2.52 -23.16 -18.93
C ALA A 460 1.50 -22.72 -20.00
N PRO A 461 1.31 -21.39 -20.24
CA PRO A 461 0.47 -20.91 -21.33
C PRO A 461 1.16 -21.16 -22.68
N GLU A 462 0.39 -21.68 -23.62
CA GLU A 462 0.85 -22.03 -24.97
C GLU A 462 0.14 -21.14 -26.01
N ALA A 463 0.85 -20.80 -27.06
CA ALA A 463 0.27 -20.13 -28.23
C ALA A 463 1.05 -20.55 -29.50
N PRO A 464 0.40 -20.58 -30.68
CA PRO A 464 1.08 -20.84 -31.95
C PRO A 464 2.20 -19.83 -32.21
N VAL A 465 3.31 -20.27 -32.83
CA VAL A 465 4.49 -19.40 -33.09
C VAL A 465 4.13 -18.14 -33.87
N ALA A 466 3.17 -18.22 -34.80
CA ALA A 466 2.69 -17.04 -35.52
C ALA A 466 2.11 -15.96 -34.56
N VAL A 467 1.33 -16.37 -33.56
CA VAL A 467 0.76 -15.46 -32.54
C VAL A 467 1.86 -14.90 -31.65
N LEU A 468 2.91 -15.69 -31.33
CA LEU A 468 4.05 -15.19 -30.54
C LEU A 468 4.76 -14.04 -31.25
N ARG A 469 5.02 -14.22 -32.56
CA ARG A 469 5.66 -13.18 -33.40
C ARG A 469 4.83 -11.90 -33.49
N GLU A 470 3.53 -12.03 -33.69
CA GLU A 470 2.59 -10.90 -33.72
C GLU A 470 2.62 -10.13 -32.39
N ARG A 471 2.48 -10.83 -31.25
CA ARG A 471 2.48 -10.20 -29.92
C ARG A 471 3.79 -9.50 -29.56
N ILE A 472 4.93 -10.07 -29.96
CA ILE A 472 6.23 -9.43 -29.75
C ILE A 472 6.35 -8.16 -30.60
N GLY A 473 5.92 -8.20 -31.88
CA GLY A 473 5.90 -7.02 -32.74
C GLY A 473 5.03 -5.88 -32.20
N ALA A 474 3.82 -6.20 -31.73
CA ALA A 474 2.89 -5.21 -31.16
C ALA A 474 3.43 -4.59 -29.85
N ARG A 475 4.11 -5.37 -29.01
CA ARG A 475 4.67 -4.89 -27.74
C ARG A 475 5.76 -3.82 -27.93
N HIS A 476 6.60 -3.95 -28.95
CA HIS A 476 7.63 -2.95 -29.26
C HIS A 476 7.06 -1.55 -29.53
N ALA A 477 5.79 -1.47 -29.94
CA ALA A 477 5.12 -0.19 -30.21
C ALA A 477 4.62 0.54 -28.95
N THR A 478 4.49 -0.14 -27.80
CA THR A 478 3.84 0.40 -26.59
C THR A 478 4.77 0.70 -25.41
N ALA A 479 6.04 0.25 -25.43
CA ALA A 479 7.13 0.51 -24.44
C ALA A 479 6.77 0.41 -22.92
N ASN A 480 5.72 -0.31 -22.55
CA ASN A 480 5.17 -0.34 -21.16
C ASN A 480 5.44 -1.66 -20.41
N ASP A 481 6.41 -2.48 -20.84
CA ASP A 481 6.73 -3.76 -20.18
C ASP A 481 8.22 -3.82 -19.79
N ALA A 482 8.51 -4.47 -18.65
CA ALA A 482 9.88 -4.74 -18.22
C ALA A 482 10.63 -5.67 -19.19
N SER A 483 9.92 -6.48 -19.97
CA SER A 483 10.49 -7.42 -20.95
C SER A 483 10.87 -6.69 -22.24
N GLU A 484 12.14 -6.84 -22.62
CA GLU A 484 12.71 -6.30 -23.87
C GLU A 484 12.90 -7.40 -24.95
N ALA A 485 12.17 -8.53 -24.86
CA ALA A 485 12.32 -9.66 -25.76
C ALA A 485 11.96 -9.27 -27.21
N THR A 486 12.91 -9.49 -28.13
CA THR A 486 12.78 -9.26 -29.57
C THR A 486 12.40 -10.53 -30.33
N LEU A 487 12.08 -10.44 -31.62
CA LEU A 487 11.89 -11.61 -32.49
C LEU A 487 13.15 -12.50 -32.54
N ALA A 488 14.34 -11.91 -32.51
CA ALA A 488 15.60 -12.66 -32.48
C ALA A 488 15.74 -13.50 -31.20
N VAL A 489 15.28 -12.97 -30.05
CA VAL A 489 15.21 -13.72 -28.79
C VAL A 489 14.24 -14.90 -28.91
N LEU A 490 13.08 -14.72 -29.54
CA LEU A 490 12.11 -15.80 -29.76
C LEU A 490 12.71 -16.93 -30.62
N GLU A 491 13.37 -16.60 -31.73
CA GLU A 491 13.99 -17.60 -32.63
C GLU A 491 15.08 -18.42 -31.89
N GLN A 492 15.85 -17.75 -31.04
CA GLN A 492 16.83 -18.44 -30.21
C GLN A 492 16.16 -19.35 -29.15
N GLN A 493 15.08 -18.89 -28.53
CA GLN A 493 14.32 -19.66 -27.54
C GLN A 493 13.67 -20.91 -28.15
N LEU A 494 13.23 -20.87 -29.42
CA LEU A 494 12.69 -22.03 -30.13
C LEU A 494 13.72 -23.18 -30.25
N GLY A 495 15.01 -22.85 -30.31
CA GLY A 495 16.09 -23.84 -30.31
C GLY A 495 16.48 -24.36 -28.91
N TRP A 496 16.03 -23.69 -27.84
CA TRP A 496 16.42 -24.02 -26.46
C TRP A 496 15.33 -24.67 -25.62
N ILE A 497 14.06 -24.54 -26.06
CA ILE A 497 12.94 -25.03 -25.26
C ILE A 497 12.96 -26.56 -25.16
N GLU A 498 12.98 -27.03 -23.93
CA GLU A 498 12.82 -28.42 -23.58
C GLU A 498 11.38 -28.66 -23.11
N PRO A 499 10.62 -29.58 -23.75
CA PRO A 499 9.23 -29.85 -23.37
C PRO A 499 9.12 -30.30 -21.91
N LEU A 500 7.95 -30.06 -21.31
CA LEU A 500 7.66 -30.58 -19.99
C LEU A 500 7.66 -32.11 -20.01
N SER A 501 8.35 -32.74 -19.05
CA SER A 501 8.27 -34.17 -18.79
C SER A 501 6.89 -34.59 -18.31
N ASP A 502 6.61 -35.91 -18.26
CA ASP A 502 5.30 -36.40 -17.77
C ASP A 502 5.08 -36.01 -16.30
N ALA A 503 6.12 -36.06 -15.49
CA ALA A 503 6.07 -35.63 -14.10
C ALA A 503 5.76 -34.13 -13.98
N GLU A 504 6.38 -33.26 -14.79
CA GLU A 504 6.13 -31.83 -14.81
C GLU A 504 4.73 -31.51 -15.36
N ARG A 505 4.22 -32.29 -16.33
CA ARG A 505 2.85 -32.13 -16.83
C ARG A 505 1.80 -32.39 -15.75
N SER A 506 2.05 -33.33 -14.82
CA SER A 506 1.14 -33.57 -13.70
C SER A 506 1.06 -32.42 -12.69
N GLN A 507 2.07 -31.55 -12.66
CA GLN A 507 2.15 -30.36 -11.79
C GLN A 507 1.63 -29.08 -12.49
N ARG A 508 1.18 -29.20 -13.74
CA ARG A 508 0.68 -28.07 -14.51
C ARG A 508 -0.67 -27.58 -13.96
N LEU A 509 -0.73 -26.31 -13.66
CA LEU A 509 -2.00 -25.65 -13.33
C LEU A 509 -2.82 -25.39 -14.61
N PRO A 510 -4.16 -25.43 -14.52
CA PRO A 510 -4.99 -25.02 -15.63
C PRO A 510 -4.69 -23.56 -16.00
N ALA A 511 -4.77 -23.24 -17.29
CA ALA A 511 -4.65 -21.84 -17.71
C ALA A 511 -5.74 -21.02 -17.04
N PRO A 512 -5.43 -19.87 -16.40
CA PRO A 512 -6.45 -18.99 -15.87
C PRO A 512 -7.34 -18.49 -17.02
N THR A 513 -8.64 -18.59 -16.82
CA THR A 513 -9.68 -18.14 -17.77
C THR A 513 -9.87 -16.61 -17.73
#